data_0f71ca470382f8ed3bc9196fcb7807b4
#
_entry.id   0f71ca470382f8ed3bc9196fcb7807b4
#
_cell.length_a   1.000
_cell.length_b   1.000
_cell.length_c   1.000
_cell.angle_alpha   90.00
_cell.angle_beta   90.00
_cell.angle_gamma   90.00
#
_symmetry.space_group_name_H-M   'P 1'
#
loop_
_entity.id
_entity.type
_entity.pdbx_description
1 polymer ?
#
loop_
_entity_poly.entity_id
_entity_poly.type
_entity_poly.pdbx_seq_one_letter_code
_entity_poly.pdbx_strand_id
1 'polypeptide(L)'
;MDLGIAGKRAVVCASSKGLGLGCAEALAAAGVHLVMNARGAEALDASAEAIRAAYGVEVTTVAADVTTQTGQAALIEAAGEADILVNNAGGPPPGMWTDWDREDFMAALDANMLTPIALIKALVPGMMERKWGRVVNITSQSVKAPIAVLGLSNAARTGLTGYVAGTSRQVAGSGVTMNNLLPGIHATDRANALDGGVVKAQGITLDEARARRAATIPAGRYGTREEFGAACAFLCSQHAGFIVGQNILLDGGATLATI
;
A
#
# COMPACT_ATOMS: atom_id res chain seq x y z
N MET A 1 11.68 -2.49 19.72
CA MET A 1 10.42 -3.22 20.09
C MET A 1 10.36 -4.47 19.24
N ASP A 2 10.25 -5.62 19.85
CA ASP A 2 9.96 -6.85 19.10
C ASP A 2 8.49 -6.79 18.64
N LEU A 3 8.27 -6.98 17.33
CA LEU A 3 6.93 -6.94 16.75
C LEU A 3 6.16 -8.27 16.89
N GLY A 4 6.84 -9.36 17.30
CA GLY A 4 6.27 -10.69 17.48
C GLY A 4 5.77 -11.34 16.20
N ILE A 5 6.42 -11.06 15.06
CA ILE A 5 6.02 -11.55 13.74
C ILE A 5 7.14 -12.28 12.97
N ALA A 6 8.28 -12.52 13.60
CA ALA A 6 9.35 -13.30 13.01
C ALA A 6 8.86 -14.70 12.58
N GLY A 7 9.30 -15.17 11.43
CA GLY A 7 8.86 -16.45 10.84
C GLY A 7 7.47 -16.43 10.19
N LYS A 8 6.70 -15.33 10.28
CA LYS A 8 5.46 -15.15 9.55
C LYS A 8 5.72 -14.98 8.05
N ARG A 9 4.69 -15.21 7.22
CA ARG A 9 4.74 -15.03 5.77
C ARG A 9 3.84 -13.87 5.34
N ALA A 10 4.41 -12.92 4.58
CA ALA A 10 3.68 -11.75 4.07
C ALA A 10 3.63 -11.73 2.54
N VAL A 11 2.45 -11.45 2.00
CA VAL A 11 2.28 -11.03 0.60
C VAL A 11 2.33 -9.50 0.56
N VAL A 12 3.20 -8.94 -0.29
CA VAL A 12 3.32 -7.49 -0.48
C VAL A 12 3.17 -7.14 -1.97
N CYS A 13 2.06 -6.49 -2.32
CA CYS A 13 1.77 -6.09 -3.69
C CYS A 13 2.53 -4.81 -4.07
N ALA A 14 2.88 -4.68 -5.37
CA ALA A 14 3.61 -3.54 -5.94
C ALA A 14 4.84 -3.16 -5.10
N SER A 15 5.67 -4.16 -4.77
CA SER A 15 6.77 -4.08 -3.80
C SER A 15 8.16 -3.95 -4.42
N SER A 16 8.28 -3.75 -5.75
CA SER A 16 9.58 -3.52 -6.40
C SER A 16 10.17 -2.14 -6.13
N LYS A 17 9.39 -1.17 -5.62
CA LYS A 17 9.83 0.20 -5.31
C LYS A 17 8.83 0.95 -4.43
N GLY A 18 9.20 2.17 -4.03
CA GLY A 18 8.32 3.10 -3.31
C GLY A 18 7.79 2.56 -1.99
N LEU A 19 6.52 2.84 -1.67
CA LEU A 19 5.91 2.47 -0.38
C LEU A 19 5.79 0.97 -0.18
N GLY A 20 5.48 0.22 -1.26
CA GLY A 20 5.42 -1.25 -1.19
C GLY A 20 6.77 -1.88 -0.84
N LEU A 21 7.86 -1.36 -1.42
CA LEU A 21 9.22 -1.79 -1.06
C LEU A 21 9.55 -1.44 0.39
N GLY A 22 9.22 -0.22 0.86
CA GLY A 22 9.41 0.16 2.25
C GLY A 22 8.65 -0.76 3.23
N CYS A 23 7.43 -1.18 2.88
CA CYS A 23 6.68 -2.18 3.67
C CYS A 23 7.40 -3.54 3.66
N ALA A 24 7.87 -4.01 2.51
CA ALA A 24 8.60 -5.26 2.39
C ALA A 24 9.91 -5.25 3.21
N GLU A 25 10.69 -4.19 3.11
CA GLU A 25 11.92 -4.00 3.90
C GLU A 25 11.65 -4.01 5.41
N ALA A 26 10.63 -3.28 5.87
CA ALA A 26 10.30 -3.21 7.29
C ALA A 26 9.78 -4.54 7.85
N LEU A 27 9.01 -5.30 7.08
CA LEU A 27 8.56 -6.65 7.43
C LEU A 27 9.74 -7.63 7.46
N ALA A 28 10.62 -7.58 6.45
CA ALA A 28 11.83 -8.40 6.42
C ALA A 28 12.76 -8.13 7.61
N ALA A 29 12.95 -6.85 7.97
CA ALA A 29 13.71 -6.45 9.15
C ALA A 29 13.12 -7.00 10.47
N ALA A 30 11.82 -7.31 10.49
CA ALA A 30 11.13 -7.98 11.59
C ALA A 30 11.15 -9.52 11.47
N GLY A 31 11.92 -10.09 10.55
CA GLY A 31 12.07 -11.54 10.37
C GLY A 31 10.93 -12.21 9.61
N VAL A 32 10.13 -11.45 8.85
CA VAL A 32 9.00 -11.98 8.06
C VAL A 32 9.50 -12.46 6.70
N HIS A 33 9.10 -13.68 6.30
CA HIS A 33 9.29 -14.19 4.94
C HIS A 33 8.34 -13.52 3.96
N LEU A 34 8.80 -13.23 2.74
CA LEU A 34 8.06 -12.39 1.80
C LEU A 34 7.65 -13.14 0.52
N VAL A 35 6.46 -12.84 0.04
CA VAL A 35 6.04 -13.02 -1.34
C VAL A 35 5.84 -11.63 -1.93
N MET A 36 6.79 -11.20 -2.73
CA MET A 36 6.82 -9.88 -3.35
C MET A 36 6.21 -9.94 -4.74
N ASN A 37 5.34 -8.97 -5.06
CA ASN A 37 4.72 -8.87 -6.38
C ASN A 37 4.97 -7.50 -7.02
N ALA A 38 5.23 -7.51 -8.31
CA ALA A 38 5.19 -6.36 -9.20
C ALA A 38 5.04 -6.82 -10.65
N ARG A 39 4.75 -5.91 -11.59
CA ARG A 39 4.63 -6.24 -13.02
C ARG A 39 5.98 -6.49 -13.70
N GLY A 40 7.00 -5.75 -13.33
CA GLY A 40 8.35 -5.85 -13.92
C GLY A 40 9.24 -6.79 -13.11
N ALA A 41 9.74 -7.86 -13.73
CA ALA A 41 10.57 -8.88 -13.09
C ALA A 41 11.92 -8.30 -12.62
N GLU A 42 12.65 -7.60 -13.49
CA GLU A 42 14.02 -7.13 -13.22
C GLU A 42 14.11 -6.30 -11.92
N ALA A 43 13.28 -5.26 -11.80
CA ALA A 43 13.27 -4.42 -10.61
C ALA A 43 12.77 -5.16 -9.36
N LEU A 44 11.86 -6.12 -9.53
CA LEU A 44 11.34 -6.95 -8.44
C LEU A 44 12.43 -7.88 -7.91
N ASP A 45 13.12 -8.59 -8.79
CA ASP A 45 14.17 -9.54 -8.44
C ASP A 45 15.38 -8.84 -7.81
N ALA A 46 15.76 -7.67 -8.34
CA ALA A 46 16.82 -6.85 -7.73
C ALA A 46 16.47 -6.41 -6.29
N SER A 47 15.22 -5.99 -6.06
CA SER A 47 14.76 -5.60 -4.73
C SER A 47 14.68 -6.81 -3.78
N ALA A 48 14.24 -7.96 -4.28
CA ALA A 48 14.17 -9.20 -3.51
C ALA A 48 15.56 -9.69 -3.09
N GLU A 49 16.55 -9.61 -3.98
CA GLU A 49 17.93 -9.99 -3.68
C GLU A 49 18.55 -9.08 -2.62
N ALA A 50 18.33 -7.76 -2.74
CA ALA A 50 18.78 -6.82 -1.72
C ALA A 50 18.17 -7.11 -0.34
N ILE A 51 16.88 -7.49 -0.28
CA ILE A 51 16.21 -7.87 0.98
C ILE A 51 16.78 -9.17 1.54
N ARG A 52 16.98 -10.21 0.70
CA ARG A 52 17.60 -11.48 1.15
C ARG A 52 18.98 -11.24 1.75
N ALA A 53 19.79 -10.45 1.07
CA ALA A 53 21.16 -10.12 1.51
C ALA A 53 21.17 -9.33 2.82
N ALA A 54 20.24 -8.39 3.00
CA ALA A 54 20.22 -7.51 4.17
C ALA A 54 19.62 -8.18 5.43
N TYR A 55 18.60 -9.03 5.27
CA TYR A 55 17.79 -9.51 6.39
C TYR A 55 17.79 -11.03 6.57
N GLY A 56 18.32 -11.81 5.63
CA GLY A 56 18.41 -13.28 5.75
C GLY A 56 17.07 -14.01 5.74
N VAL A 57 16.00 -13.38 5.25
CA VAL A 57 14.66 -13.97 5.15
C VAL A 57 14.43 -14.60 3.79
N GLU A 58 13.49 -15.55 3.71
CA GLU A 58 13.03 -16.08 2.43
C GLU A 58 12.21 -15.03 1.67
N VAL A 59 12.49 -14.90 0.37
CA VAL A 59 11.74 -13.99 -0.51
C VAL A 59 11.40 -14.73 -1.81
N THR A 60 10.12 -14.85 -2.11
CA THR A 60 9.61 -15.34 -3.40
C THR A 60 9.13 -14.13 -4.22
N THR A 61 9.47 -14.10 -5.51
CA THR A 61 9.02 -13.04 -6.43
C THR A 61 7.93 -13.58 -7.37
N VAL A 62 6.89 -12.76 -7.59
CA VAL A 62 5.80 -13.03 -8.54
C VAL A 62 5.68 -11.83 -9.48
N ALA A 63 6.31 -11.94 -10.66
CA ALA A 63 6.23 -10.92 -11.70
C ALA A 63 4.91 -11.09 -12.48
N ALA A 64 3.85 -10.45 -12.01
CA ALA A 64 2.51 -10.58 -12.59
C ALA A 64 1.66 -9.30 -12.39
N ASP A 65 0.73 -9.08 -13.31
CA ASP A 65 -0.30 -8.06 -13.15
C ASP A 65 -1.48 -8.66 -12.36
N VAL A 66 -1.60 -8.26 -11.10
CA VAL A 66 -2.65 -8.75 -10.18
C VAL A 66 -4.04 -8.19 -10.47
N THR A 67 -4.21 -7.31 -11.46
CA THR A 67 -5.54 -6.93 -11.94
C THR A 67 -6.16 -8.00 -12.85
N THR A 68 -5.36 -8.95 -13.32
CA THR A 68 -5.80 -10.09 -14.13
C THR A 68 -6.06 -11.33 -13.27
N GLN A 69 -6.98 -12.18 -13.71
CA GLN A 69 -7.25 -13.46 -13.03
C GLN A 69 -6.01 -14.36 -12.95
N THR A 70 -5.22 -14.43 -14.03
CA THR A 70 -3.99 -15.21 -14.06
C THR A 70 -2.96 -14.68 -13.08
N GLY A 71 -2.78 -13.34 -13.01
CA GLY A 71 -1.86 -12.73 -12.06
C GLY A 71 -2.28 -12.91 -10.61
N GLN A 72 -3.59 -12.82 -10.33
CA GLN A 72 -4.13 -13.12 -8.99
C GLN A 72 -3.89 -14.59 -8.61
N ALA A 73 -4.19 -15.53 -9.51
CA ALA A 73 -3.98 -16.95 -9.27
C ALA A 73 -2.52 -17.28 -8.96
N ALA A 74 -1.58 -16.75 -9.75
CA ALA A 74 -0.14 -16.93 -9.52
C ALA A 74 0.32 -16.36 -8.16
N LEU A 75 -0.19 -15.19 -7.76
CA LEU A 75 0.14 -14.60 -6.48
C LEU A 75 -0.45 -15.38 -5.31
N ILE A 76 -1.69 -15.84 -5.42
CA ILE A 76 -2.38 -16.64 -4.38
C ILE A 76 -1.68 -17.99 -4.21
N GLU A 77 -1.29 -18.65 -5.30
CA GLU A 77 -0.52 -19.91 -5.26
C GLU A 77 0.82 -19.71 -4.54
N ALA A 78 1.58 -18.69 -4.91
CA ALA A 78 2.86 -18.37 -4.27
C ALA A 78 2.70 -17.93 -2.80
N ALA A 79 1.58 -17.31 -2.44
CA ALA A 79 1.27 -16.89 -1.08
C ALA A 79 1.22 -18.07 -0.10
N GLY A 80 0.65 -19.21 -0.53
CA GLY A 80 0.46 -20.36 0.34
C GLY A 80 -0.31 -19.98 1.61
N GLU A 81 0.23 -20.34 2.75
CA GLU A 81 -0.34 -20.00 4.07
C GLU A 81 0.10 -18.61 4.54
N ALA A 82 -0.20 -17.57 3.78
CA ALA A 82 0.15 -16.21 4.15
C ALA A 82 -0.54 -15.77 5.45
N ASP A 83 0.21 -15.13 6.32
CA ASP A 83 -0.27 -14.55 7.59
C ASP A 83 -0.57 -13.05 7.44
N ILE A 84 0.14 -12.39 6.53
CA ILE A 84 0.08 -10.94 6.32
C ILE A 84 -0.22 -10.66 4.85
N LEU A 85 -1.12 -9.72 4.60
CA LEU A 85 -1.40 -9.19 3.26
C LEU A 85 -1.24 -7.66 3.26
N VAL A 86 -0.33 -7.16 2.44
CA VAL A 86 -0.19 -5.73 2.16
C VAL A 86 -0.65 -5.45 0.74
N ASN A 87 -1.87 -4.96 0.62
CA ASN A 87 -2.43 -4.51 -0.65
C ASN A 87 -1.87 -3.14 -1.02
N ASN A 88 -1.33 -3.05 -2.22
CA ASN A 88 -0.81 -1.82 -2.80
C ASN A 88 -0.94 -1.87 -4.32
N ALA A 89 -1.21 -0.73 -4.93
CA ALA A 89 -1.25 -0.56 -6.37
C ALA A 89 -0.83 0.86 -6.76
N GLY A 90 -0.35 1.02 -7.99
CA GLY A 90 -0.17 2.34 -8.57
C GLY A 90 -1.51 3.10 -8.61
N GLY A 91 -1.49 4.38 -8.26
CA GLY A 91 -2.70 5.19 -8.39
C GLY A 91 -2.98 5.52 -9.86
N PRO A 92 -4.24 5.73 -10.25
CA PRO A 92 -4.62 6.18 -11.58
C PRO A 92 -4.02 7.56 -11.92
N PRO A 93 -3.97 7.95 -13.19
CA PRO A 93 -3.49 9.27 -13.60
C PRO A 93 -4.38 10.38 -13.04
N PRO A 94 -3.82 11.55 -12.73
CA PRO A 94 -4.61 12.72 -12.40
C PRO A 94 -5.29 13.28 -13.67
N GLY A 95 -6.38 14.01 -13.49
CA GLY A 95 -7.12 14.66 -14.59
C GLY A 95 -8.21 15.58 -14.04
N MET A 96 -8.92 16.22 -14.95
CA MET A 96 -10.12 17.01 -14.64
C MET A 96 -11.34 16.08 -14.61
N TRP A 97 -12.40 16.50 -13.95
CA TRP A 97 -13.63 15.69 -13.84
C TRP A 97 -14.28 15.35 -15.19
N THR A 98 -13.96 16.08 -16.24
CA THR A 98 -14.42 15.87 -17.63
C THR A 98 -13.54 14.92 -18.45
N ASP A 99 -12.35 14.55 -17.95
CA ASP A 99 -11.36 13.78 -18.73
C ASP A 99 -11.60 12.28 -18.65
N TRP A 100 -12.37 11.82 -17.67
CA TRP A 100 -12.50 10.39 -17.38
C TRP A 100 -13.81 9.82 -17.90
N ASP A 101 -13.70 8.74 -18.64
CA ASP A 101 -14.83 7.95 -19.11
C ASP A 101 -15.09 6.72 -18.21
N ARG A 102 -15.99 5.84 -18.66
CA ARG A 102 -16.36 4.62 -17.94
C ARG A 102 -15.17 3.65 -17.82
N GLU A 103 -14.38 3.52 -18.86
CA GLU A 103 -13.23 2.63 -18.94
C GLU A 103 -12.15 3.04 -17.94
N ASP A 104 -11.90 4.33 -17.80
CA ASP A 104 -10.97 4.88 -16.79
C ASP A 104 -11.43 4.55 -15.37
N PHE A 105 -12.74 4.73 -15.10
CA PHE A 105 -13.30 4.34 -13.80
C PHE A 105 -13.19 2.85 -13.54
N MET A 106 -13.48 2.00 -14.51
CA MET A 106 -13.38 0.54 -14.36
C MET A 106 -11.94 0.12 -14.09
N ALA A 107 -10.96 0.65 -14.83
CA ALA A 107 -9.54 0.37 -14.60
C ALA A 107 -9.08 0.82 -13.19
N ALA A 108 -9.53 1.98 -12.74
CA ALA A 108 -9.20 2.48 -11.40
C ALA A 108 -9.83 1.63 -10.29
N LEU A 109 -11.08 1.20 -10.46
CA LEU A 109 -11.78 0.31 -9.54
C LEU A 109 -11.13 -1.07 -9.50
N ASP A 110 -10.80 -1.65 -10.65
CA ASP A 110 -10.12 -2.94 -10.73
C ASP A 110 -8.80 -2.92 -9.95
N ALA A 111 -7.94 -1.93 -10.22
CA ALA A 111 -6.62 -1.88 -9.61
C ALA A 111 -6.65 -1.51 -8.13
N ASN A 112 -7.52 -0.60 -7.70
CA ASN A 112 -7.43 0.03 -6.37
C ASN A 112 -8.58 -0.35 -5.41
N MET A 113 -9.53 -1.18 -5.85
CA MET A 113 -10.64 -1.67 -5.04
C MET A 113 -10.87 -3.18 -5.23
N LEU A 114 -11.17 -3.64 -6.45
CA LEU A 114 -11.60 -5.01 -6.69
C LEU A 114 -10.46 -6.02 -6.52
N THR A 115 -9.26 -5.70 -6.99
CA THR A 115 -8.06 -6.54 -6.79
C THR A 115 -7.73 -6.72 -5.30
N PRO A 116 -7.60 -5.66 -4.46
CA PRO A 116 -7.48 -5.83 -3.02
C PRO A 116 -8.58 -6.68 -2.40
N ILE A 117 -9.83 -6.50 -2.80
CA ILE A 117 -10.95 -7.29 -2.30
C ILE A 117 -10.81 -8.77 -2.69
N ALA A 118 -10.40 -9.06 -3.93
CA ALA A 118 -10.19 -10.42 -4.40
C ALA A 118 -9.08 -11.13 -3.58
N LEU A 119 -7.95 -10.46 -3.33
CA LEU A 119 -6.87 -11.00 -2.51
C LEU A 119 -7.28 -11.19 -1.03
N ILE A 120 -8.05 -10.27 -0.46
CA ILE A 120 -8.62 -10.41 0.87
C ILE A 120 -9.52 -11.67 0.92
N LYS A 121 -10.42 -11.85 -0.04
CA LYS A 121 -11.32 -13.01 -0.10
C LYS A 121 -10.57 -14.34 -0.25
N ALA A 122 -9.44 -14.34 -0.94
CA ALA A 122 -8.64 -15.54 -1.13
C ALA A 122 -7.80 -15.92 0.10
N LEU A 123 -7.20 -14.96 0.79
CA LEU A 123 -6.20 -15.23 1.83
C LEU A 123 -6.76 -15.18 3.25
N VAL A 124 -7.74 -14.36 3.51
CA VAL A 124 -8.28 -14.16 4.86
C VAL A 124 -8.97 -15.41 5.45
N PRO A 125 -9.67 -16.27 4.70
CA PRO A 125 -10.23 -17.50 5.28
C PRO A 125 -9.17 -18.37 5.96
N GLY A 126 -8.04 -18.61 5.34
CA GLY A 126 -6.93 -19.35 5.96
C GLY A 126 -6.34 -18.65 7.20
N MET A 127 -6.25 -17.31 7.19
CA MET A 127 -5.86 -16.55 8.39
C MET A 127 -6.86 -16.75 9.54
N MET A 128 -8.15 -16.76 9.24
CA MET A 128 -9.22 -16.99 10.24
C MET A 128 -9.14 -18.40 10.85
N GLU A 129 -8.87 -19.42 10.05
CA GLU A 129 -8.69 -20.80 10.51
C GLU A 129 -7.51 -20.91 11.49
N ARG A 130 -6.38 -20.24 11.17
CA ARG A 130 -5.19 -20.18 12.03
C ARG A 130 -5.32 -19.20 13.21
N LYS A 131 -6.48 -18.51 13.34
CA LYS A 131 -6.77 -17.53 14.40
C LYS A 131 -5.78 -16.37 14.47
N TRP A 132 -5.13 -16.05 13.37
CA TRP A 132 -4.21 -14.94 13.28
C TRP A 132 -4.10 -14.43 11.83
N GLY A 133 -4.15 -13.13 11.64
CA GLY A 133 -3.92 -12.50 10.35
C GLY A 133 -3.84 -10.98 10.44
N ARG A 134 -3.13 -10.38 9.50
CA ARG A 134 -2.99 -8.93 9.35
C ARG A 134 -3.18 -8.52 7.90
N VAL A 135 -4.11 -7.62 7.67
CA VAL A 135 -4.33 -7.02 6.35
C VAL A 135 -4.12 -5.52 6.45
N VAL A 136 -3.21 -5.00 5.64
CA VAL A 136 -2.95 -3.57 5.49
C VAL A 136 -3.20 -3.16 4.05
N ASN A 137 -4.09 -2.19 3.82
CA ASN A 137 -4.33 -1.65 2.50
C ASN A 137 -3.70 -0.25 2.40
N ILE A 138 -2.83 -0.05 1.43
CA ILE A 138 -2.27 1.26 1.13
C ILE A 138 -3.27 2.01 0.25
N THR A 139 -3.94 2.99 0.84
CA THR A 139 -4.94 3.81 0.16
C THR A 139 -4.40 5.22 -0.15
N SER A 140 -4.97 6.28 0.41
CA SER A 140 -4.55 7.66 0.17
C SER A 140 -5.13 8.60 1.24
N GLN A 141 -4.42 9.67 1.58
CA GLN A 141 -5.00 10.79 2.33
C GLN A 141 -6.26 11.35 1.67
N SER A 142 -6.40 11.20 0.35
CA SER A 142 -7.55 11.68 -0.41
C SER A 142 -8.88 11.00 -0.04
N VAL A 143 -8.83 9.91 0.70
CA VAL A 143 -10.02 9.27 1.30
C VAL A 143 -10.64 10.17 2.38
N LYS A 144 -9.81 10.91 3.14
CA LYS A 144 -10.28 11.85 4.16
C LYS A 144 -10.46 13.27 3.63
N ALA A 145 -9.57 13.71 2.75
CA ALA A 145 -9.61 15.01 2.11
C ALA A 145 -9.49 14.86 0.59
N PRO A 146 -10.61 14.72 -0.15
CA PRO A 146 -10.60 14.48 -1.59
C PRO A 146 -9.80 15.55 -2.36
N ILE A 147 -8.91 15.09 -3.24
CA ILE A 147 -8.09 15.94 -4.08
C ILE A 147 -8.76 16.05 -5.45
N ALA A 148 -9.06 17.27 -5.90
CA ALA A 148 -9.88 17.54 -7.08
C ALA A 148 -9.40 16.80 -8.35
N VAL A 149 -8.09 16.81 -8.61
CA VAL A 149 -7.49 16.16 -9.79
C VAL A 149 -7.30 14.64 -9.65
N LEU A 150 -7.74 14.03 -8.56
CA LEU A 150 -7.61 12.59 -8.30
C LEU A 150 -8.96 11.87 -8.23
N GLY A 151 -9.96 12.30 -8.99
CA GLY A 151 -11.34 11.77 -8.93
C GLY A 151 -11.41 10.24 -9.02
N LEU A 152 -10.68 9.62 -9.94
CA LEU A 152 -10.60 8.16 -10.08
C LEU A 152 -10.07 7.49 -8.80
N SER A 153 -8.98 8.03 -8.23
CA SER A 153 -8.38 7.53 -7.00
C SER A 153 -9.29 7.76 -5.79
N ASN A 154 -9.92 8.94 -5.71
CA ASN A 154 -10.88 9.26 -4.63
C ASN A 154 -12.01 8.22 -4.61
N ALA A 155 -12.61 7.92 -5.77
CA ALA A 155 -13.72 6.98 -5.88
C ALA A 155 -13.29 5.55 -5.48
N ALA A 156 -12.24 5.00 -6.11
CA ALA A 156 -11.82 3.62 -5.90
C ALA A 156 -11.32 3.36 -4.48
N ARG A 157 -10.49 4.26 -3.92
CA ARG A 157 -9.90 4.06 -2.59
C ARG A 157 -10.91 4.32 -1.47
N THR A 158 -11.87 5.21 -1.65
CA THR A 158 -12.99 5.37 -0.69
C THR A 158 -13.89 4.14 -0.71
N GLY A 159 -14.15 3.56 -1.88
CA GLY A 159 -14.89 2.29 -2.00
C GLY A 159 -14.22 1.16 -1.23
N LEU A 160 -12.90 0.96 -1.42
CA LEU A 160 -12.12 -0.02 -0.64
C LEU A 160 -12.18 0.27 0.87
N THR A 161 -12.06 1.54 1.26
CA THR A 161 -12.10 1.95 2.68
C THR A 161 -13.44 1.58 3.32
N GLY A 162 -14.55 1.82 2.60
CA GLY A 162 -15.89 1.43 3.06
C GLY A 162 -16.04 -0.09 3.18
N TYR A 163 -15.52 -0.87 2.21
CA TYR A 163 -15.50 -2.33 2.28
C TYR A 163 -14.72 -2.83 3.51
N VAL A 164 -13.53 -2.30 3.76
CA VAL A 164 -12.68 -2.68 4.90
C VAL A 164 -13.37 -2.34 6.22
N ALA A 165 -14.01 -1.18 6.33
CA ALA A 165 -14.71 -0.77 7.56
C ALA A 165 -15.81 -1.76 7.97
N GLY A 166 -16.55 -2.33 7.00
CA GLY A 166 -17.57 -3.36 7.24
C GLY A 166 -16.96 -4.73 7.51
N THR A 167 -16.07 -5.19 6.62
CA THR A 167 -15.52 -6.55 6.63
C THR A 167 -14.59 -6.80 7.82
N SER A 168 -13.82 -5.80 8.26
CA SER A 168 -12.92 -5.93 9.40
C SER A 168 -13.63 -6.42 10.67
N ARG A 169 -14.88 -5.97 10.91
CA ARG A 169 -15.68 -6.38 12.05
C ARG A 169 -16.14 -7.85 11.97
N GLN A 170 -16.33 -8.38 10.77
CA GLN A 170 -16.76 -9.77 10.56
C GLN A 170 -15.65 -10.77 10.88
N VAL A 171 -14.39 -10.38 10.73
CA VAL A 171 -13.22 -11.27 10.87
C VAL A 171 -12.44 -11.07 12.17
N ALA A 172 -12.67 -9.95 12.87
CA ALA A 172 -11.92 -9.59 14.08
C ALA A 172 -11.99 -10.66 15.19
N GLY A 173 -13.15 -11.29 15.37
CA GLY A 173 -13.34 -12.39 16.34
C GLY A 173 -12.49 -13.63 16.05
N SER A 174 -11.96 -13.76 14.82
CA SER A 174 -11.04 -14.83 14.43
C SER A 174 -9.56 -14.42 14.53
N GLY A 175 -9.23 -13.32 15.21
CA GLY A 175 -7.85 -12.86 15.38
C GLY A 175 -7.25 -12.17 14.15
N VAL A 176 -8.08 -11.82 13.16
CA VAL A 176 -7.67 -11.12 11.94
C VAL A 176 -7.98 -9.63 12.04
N THR A 177 -7.00 -8.77 11.79
CA THR A 177 -7.23 -7.32 11.68
C THR A 177 -7.05 -6.85 10.24
N MET A 178 -7.91 -5.91 9.82
CA MET A 178 -7.79 -5.21 8.54
C MET A 178 -7.79 -3.71 8.79
N ASN A 179 -6.77 -3.01 8.29
CA ASN A 179 -6.62 -1.58 8.44
C ASN A 179 -6.12 -0.94 7.14
N ASN A 180 -6.27 0.37 7.02
CA ASN A 180 -5.80 1.14 5.89
C ASN A 180 -4.71 2.12 6.34
N LEU A 181 -3.61 2.20 5.58
CA LEU A 181 -2.63 3.27 5.66
C LEU A 181 -2.90 4.29 4.56
N LEU A 182 -3.00 5.55 4.94
CA LEU A 182 -3.35 6.67 4.08
C LEU A 182 -2.12 7.57 3.89
N PRO A 183 -1.27 7.27 2.88
CA PRO A 183 -0.11 8.12 2.62
C PRO A 183 -0.52 9.51 2.16
N GLY A 184 0.16 10.51 2.71
CA GLY A 184 0.33 11.81 2.10
C GLY A 184 1.45 11.80 1.07
N ILE A 185 2.22 12.87 0.99
CA ILE A 185 3.34 12.97 0.06
C ILE A 185 4.58 12.33 0.67
N HIS A 186 5.05 11.25 0.03
CA HIS A 186 6.28 10.54 0.37
C HIS A 186 7.27 10.63 -0.79
N ALA A 187 8.57 10.61 -0.48
CA ALA A 187 9.65 10.64 -1.46
C ALA A 187 9.70 9.31 -2.25
N THR A 188 9.01 9.30 -3.38
CA THR A 188 8.87 8.16 -4.29
C THR A 188 8.98 8.60 -5.73
N ASP A 189 9.23 7.67 -6.67
CA ASP A 189 9.25 7.97 -8.11
C ASP A 189 7.96 8.65 -8.58
N ARG A 190 6.81 8.29 -7.98
CA ARG A 190 5.53 8.94 -8.29
C ARG A 190 5.51 10.40 -7.87
N ALA A 191 6.02 10.73 -6.69
CA ALA A 191 6.13 12.11 -6.25
C ALA A 191 7.08 12.90 -7.18
N ASN A 192 8.21 12.30 -7.55
CA ASN A 192 9.16 12.88 -8.49
C ASN A 192 8.53 13.14 -9.86
N ALA A 193 7.72 12.23 -10.37
CA ALA A 193 7.02 12.42 -11.66
C ALA A 193 6.00 13.55 -11.60
N LEU A 194 5.28 13.70 -10.48
CA LEU A 194 4.35 14.81 -10.27
C LEU A 194 5.09 16.15 -10.15
N ASP A 195 6.19 16.20 -9.42
CA ASP A 195 7.05 17.38 -9.30
C ASP A 195 7.63 17.76 -10.67
N GLY A 196 8.05 16.76 -11.47
CA GLY A 196 8.50 16.96 -12.86
C GLY A 196 7.41 17.58 -13.76
N GLY A 197 6.15 17.27 -13.53
CA GLY A 197 5.02 17.94 -14.20
C GLY A 197 4.95 19.44 -13.85
N VAL A 198 5.13 19.80 -12.59
CA VAL A 198 5.17 21.21 -12.13
C VAL A 198 6.38 21.93 -12.72
N VAL A 199 7.54 21.30 -12.73
CA VAL A 199 8.76 21.83 -13.40
C VAL A 199 8.49 22.23 -14.84
N LYS A 200 7.87 21.32 -15.61
CA LYS A 200 7.53 21.59 -17.03
C LYS A 200 6.48 22.69 -17.19
N ALA A 201 5.49 22.74 -16.34
CA ALA A 201 4.39 23.71 -16.44
C ALA A 201 4.81 25.12 -16.00
N GLN A 202 5.73 25.26 -15.05
CA GLN A 202 6.10 26.54 -14.42
C GLN A 202 7.53 27.03 -14.76
N GLY A 203 8.34 26.21 -15.44
CA GLY A 203 9.72 26.59 -15.78
C GLY A 203 10.65 26.74 -14.58
N ILE A 204 10.36 26.05 -13.47
CA ILE A 204 11.16 26.08 -12.23
C ILE A 204 12.05 24.83 -12.13
N THR A 205 13.00 24.84 -11.20
CA THR A 205 13.85 23.66 -10.94
C THR A 205 13.07 22.59 -10.15
N LEU A 206 13.57 21.35 -10.18
CA LEU A 206 12.99 20.25 -9.40
C LEU A 206 13.06 20.51 -7.89
N ASP A 207 14.16 21.12 -7.44
CA ASP A 207 14.35 21.45 -6.02
C ASP A 207 13.37 22.54 -5.57
N GLU A 208 13.10 23.54 -6.41
CA GLU A 208 12.08 24.56 -6.15
C GLU A 208 10.68 23.96 -6.11
N ALA A 209 10.34 23.05 -7.04
CA ALA A 209 9.05 22.36 -7.06
C ALA A 209 8.84 21.54 -5.76
N ARG A 210 9.88 20.80 -5.36
CA ARG A 210 9.88 20.02 -4.11
C ARG A 210 9.79 20.90 -2.88
N ALA A 211 10.56 21.98 -2.81
CA ALA A 211 10.53 22.90 -1.67
C ALA A 211 9.15 23.54 -1.50
N ARG A 212 8.55 24.03 -2.61
CA ARG A 212 7.19 24.60 -2.58
C ARG A 212 6.16 23.58 -2.11
N ARG A 213 6.26 22.35 -2.58
CA ARG A 213 5.33 21.30 -2.18
C ARG A 213 5.56 20.86 -0.73
N ALA A 214 6.82 20.74 -0.28
CA ALA A 214 7.15 20.44 1.11
C ALA A 214 6.61 21.52 2.07
N ALA A 215 6.64 22.79 1.67
CA ALA A 215 6.11 23.89 2.45
C ALA A 215 4.58 23.82 2.66
N THR A 216 3.84 23.04 1.86
CA THR A 216 2.41 22.80 2.08
C THR A 216 2.14 21.72 3.13
N ILE A 217 3.15 21.01 3.58
CA ILE A 217 3.06 19.95 4.60
C ILE A 217 3.50 20.56 5.94
N PRO A 218 2.70 20.49 7.01
CA PRO A 218 3.10 21.04 8.32
C PRO A 218 4.45 20.53 8.84
N ALA A 219 4.80 19.24 8.55
CA ALA A 219 6.12 18.69 8.87
C ALA A 219 7.27 19.29 8.05
N GLY A 220 7.01 20.12 7.04
CA GLY A 220 8.00 20.83 6.23
C GLY A 220 8.79 19.95 5.26
N ARG A 221 8.42 18.69 5.09
CA ARG A 221 9.13 17.71 4.26
C ARG A 221 8.21 16.61 3.73
N TYR A 222 8.69 15.89 2.75
CA TYR A 222 8.09 14.61 2.35
C TYR A 222 8.35 13.54 3.42
N GLY A 223 7.40 12.61 3.58
CA GLY A 223 7.61 11.38 4.32
C GLY A 223 8.60 10.48 3.59
N THR A 224 9.26 9.57 4.31
CA THR A 224 10.15 8.58 3.72
C THR A 224 9.46 7.22 3.58
N ARG A 225 9.98 6.34 2.71
CA ARG A 225 9.46 4.98 2.58
C ARG A 225 9.70 4.15 3.85
N GLU A 226 10.76 4.45 4.57
CA GLU A 226 11.12 3.80 5.84
C GLU A 226 10.10 4.15 6.94
N GLU A 227 9.70 5.41 7.06
CA GLU A 227 8.65 5.85 7.99
C GLU A 227 7.32 5.15 7.67
N PHE A 228 6.98 5.04 6.39
CA PHE A 228 5.77 4.35 5.95
C PHE A 228 5.84 2.85 6.23
N GLY A 229 6.97 2.22 5.92
CA GLY A 229 7.23 0.81 6.19
C GLY A 229 7.15 0.46 7.68
N ALA A 230 7.71 1.31 8.54
CA ALA A 230 7.64 1.13 9.99
C ALA A 230 6.19 1.13 10.51
N ALA A 231 5.34 2.03 10.01
CA ALA A 231 3.92 2.05 10.37
C ALA A 231 3.18 0.80 9.85
N CYS A 232 3.51 0.34 8.64
CA CYS A 232 2.98 -0.91 8.10
C CYS A 232 3.38 -2.11 8.97
N ALA A 233 4.65 -2.26 9.30
CA ALA A 233 5.14 -3.34 10.16
C ALA A 233 4.51 -3.31 11.55
N PHE A 234 4.30 -2.12 12.13
CA PHE A 234 3.57 -1.98 13.39
C PHE A 234 2.13 -2.49 13.29
N LEU A 235 1.38 -2.13 12.23
CA LEU A 235 0.01 -2.62 12.03
C LEU A 235 -0.04 -4.13 11.79
N CYS A 236 1.03 -4.72 11.27
CA CYS A 236 1.18 -6.16 11.10
C CYS A 236 1.64 -6.88 12.39
N SER A 237 2.03 -6.15 13.43
CA SER A 237 2.57 -6.72 14.66
C SER A 237 1.52 -7.40 15.54
N GLN A 238 1.99 -8.18 16.53
CA GLN A 238 1.14 -8.69 17.60
C GLN A 238 0.51 -7.57 18.43
N HIS A 239 1.17 -6.41 18.53
CA HIS A 239 0.73 -5.26 19.35
C HIS A 239 -0.46 -4.51 18.74
N ALA A 240 -0.71 -4.66 17.43
CA ALA A 240 -1.82 -4.03 16.72
C ALA A 240 -3.12 -4.86 16.70
N GLY A 241 -3.21 -5.94 17.51
CA GLY A 241 -4.35 -6.85 17.52
C GLY A 241 -5.69 -6.20 17.91
N PHE A 242 -5.67 -5.02 18.54
CA PHE A 242 -6.88 -4.27 18.92
C PHE A 242 -7.17 -3.08 17.99
N ILE A 243 -6.39 -2.91 16.92
CA ILE A 243 -6.60 -1.89 15.89
C ILE A 243 -7.35 -2.55 14.73
N VAL A 244 -8.64 -2.23 14.56
CA VAL A 244 -9.53 -2.90 13.61
C VAL A 244 -10.32 -1.87 12.81
N GLY A 245 -10.25 -1.94 11.48
CA GLY A 245 -11.03 -1.11 10.56
C GLY A 245 -10.60 0.36 10.53
N GLN A 246 -9.37 0.66 10.93
CA GLN A 246 -8.90 2.04 11.06
C GLN A 246 -8.29 2.57 9.76
N ASN A 247 -8.36 3.89 9.61
CA ASN A 247 -7.78 4.68 8.54
C ASN A 247 -6.68 5.57 9.13
N ILE A 248 -5.43 5.13 9.02
CA ILE A 248 -4.29 5.80 9.66
C ILE A 248 -3.58 6.69 8.66
N LEU A 249 -3.62 8.00 8.89
CA LEU A 249 -2.92 9.00 8.10
C LEU A 249 -1.42 8.99 8.39
N LEU A 250 -0.63 9.00 7.31
CA LEU A 250 0.81 9.28 7.33
C LEU A 250 1.08 10.41 6.33
N ASP A 251 0.80 11.63 6.70
CA ASP A 251 0.77 12.78 5.80
C ASP A 251 1.51 14.03 6.31
N GLY A 252 2.22 13.91 7.42
CA GLY A 252 2.94 15.03 8.02
C GLY A 252 2.03 16.16 8.52
N GLY A 253 0.75 15.86 8.77
CA GLY A 253 -0.25 16.82 9.25
C GLY A 253 -0.97 17.59 8.13
N ALA A 254 -0.82 17.16 6.87
CA ALA A 254 -1.39 17.88 5.72
C ALA A 254 -2.93 17.85 5.68
N THR A 255 -3.56 16.84 6.26
CA THR A 255 -5.03 16.72 6.28
C THR A 255 -5.61 17.44 7.48
N LEU A 256 -6.42 18.46 7.22
CA LEU A 256 -7.13 19.23 8.24
C LEU A 256 -8.48 18.55 8.58
N ALA A 257 -8.44 17.46 9.32
CA ALA A 257 -9.64 16.75 9.77
C ALA A 257 -9.43 16.20 11.18
N THR A 258 -10.51 16.21 11.97
CA THR A 258 -10.53 15.64 13.33
C THR A 258 -10.99 14.18 13.33
N ILE A 259 -11.69 13.74 12.26
CA ILE A 259 -12.26 12.40 12.07
C ILE A 259 -12.07 11.92 10.62
#